data_524b8345b12a2c81af2eb14c04165b16
#
_entry.id   524b8345b12a2c81af2eb14c04165b16
#
_cell.length_a   1.000
_cell.length_b   1.000
_cell.length_c   1.000
_cell.angle_alpha   90.00
_cell.angle_beta   90.00
_cell.angle_gamma   90.00
#
_symmetry.space_group_name_H-M   'P 1'
#
loop_
_entity.id
_entity.type
_entity.pdbx_description
1 polymer ?
#
loop_
_entity_poly.entity_id
_entity_poly.type
_entity_poly.pdbx_seq_one_letter_code
_entity_poly.pdbx_strand_id
1 'polypeptide(L)'
;MILYFSATGNSRYVAALLARELDGQPVMDMSPYMRPGAERLTVTLDGDEPLLFVFPVHSWGLPKYLAGVLASMDVRGYVPGRNYVGLLATCGDDAGRLYRMWSETVSRAGLQADAGFTVFMPNTYVLFPGFDVDRAEVRDRKLDAAPGIVRQVAEQIKAGVRGDFTWRGTLPGLKTGVVYPLFARFMTSDKAFRADAEACIGCGRCVEACPVGNITLTAVLPKREGKHMPVWHGRCLNCLACYHYCPTHAIAYGSKTRGKGYYTCPCK
;
A
#
# COMPACT_ATOMS: atom_id res chain seq x y z
N MET A 1 5.45 7.36 -16.32
CA MET A 1 4.81 7.77 -15.03
C MET A 1 4.62 6.60 -14.11
N ILE A 2 5.03 6.70 -12.83
CA ILE A 2 4.83 5.66 -11.81
C ILE A 2 3.91 6.20 -10.73
N LEU A 3 2.76 5.56 -10.52
CA LEU A 3 1.80 5.88 -9.47
C LEU A 3 1.95 4.86 -8.33
N TYR A 4 2.25 5.32 -7.11
CA TYR A 4 2.39 4.41 -6.00
C TYR A 4 1.46 4.72 -4.83
N PHE A 5 1.17 3.69 -4.04
CA PHE A 5 0.62 3.80 -2.70
C PHE A 5 1.48 3.00 -1.73
N SER A 6 1.84 3.58 -0.60
CA SER A 6 2.64 2.90 0.42
C SER A 6 2.19 3.25 1.84
N ALA A 7 1.94 2.25 2.68
CA ALA A 7 1.59 2.44 4.08
C ALA A 7 2.83 2.52 4.99
N THR A 8 3.79 1.62 4.81
CA THR A 8 4.97 1.44 5.69
C THR A 8 6.30 1.65 4.99
N GLY A 9 6.28 2.16 3.76
CA GLY A 9 7.46 2.50 2.98
C GLY A 9 7.86 1.49 1.91
N ASN A 10 7.45 0.22 1.99
CA ASN A 10 7.86 -0.83 1.04
C ASN A 10 7.58 -0.49 -0.42
N SER A 11 6.33 -0.16 -0.75
CA SER A 11 5.95 0.15 -2.14
C SER A 11 6.58 1.47 -2.63
N ARG A 12 6.79 2.44 -1.74
CA ARG A 12 7.53 3.68 -2.07
C ARG A 12 8.97 3.35 -2.47
N TYR A 13 9.64 2.49 -1.73
CA TYR A 13 10.99 2.04 -2.05
C TYR A 13 11.04 1.32 -3.39
N VAL A 14 10.12 0.38 -3.63
CA VAL A 14 10.02 -0.34 -4.91
C VAL A 14 9.72 0.61 -6.08
N ALA A 15 8.85 1.60 -5.88
CA ALA A 15 8.56 2.63 -6.91
C ALA A 15 9.79 3.48 -7.23
N ALA A 16 10.59 3.85 -6.21
CA ALA A 16 11.83 4.59 -6.42
C ALA A 16 12.90 3.76 -7.14
N LEU A 17 13.01 2.46 -6.84
CA LEU A 17 13.89 1.54 -7.58
C LEU A 17 13.43 1.43 -9.03
N LEU A 18 12.15 1.20 -9.27
CA LEU A 18 11.59 1.07 -10.62
C LEU A 18 11.81 2.34 -11.45
N ALA A 19 11.66 3.51 -10.84
CA ALA A 19 11.92 4.79 -11.49
C ALA A 19 13.37 4.91 -11.98
N ARG A 20 14.33 4.48 -11.16
CA ARG A 20 15.77 4.48 -11.52
C ARG A 20 16.07 3.55 -12.69
N GLU A 21 15.49 2.34 -12.68
CA GLU A 21 15.69 1.34 -13.75
C GLU A 21 14.98 1.73 -15.06
N LEU A 22 14.02 2.68 -15.01
CA LEU A 22 13.28 3.21 -16.14
C LEU A 22 13.64 4.68 -16.44
N ASP A 23 14.94 5.00 -16.39
CA ASP A 23 15.52 6.26 -16.84
C ASP A 23 14.95 7.52 -16.13
N GLY A 24 14.60 7.37 -14.83
CA GLY A 24 14.14 8.47 -14.01
C GLY A 24 12.66 8.83 -14.18
N GLN A 25 11.82 7.84 -14.50
CA GLN A 25 10.37 8.05 -14.61
C GLN A 25 9.80 8.81 -13.40
N PRO A 26 8.91 9.81 -13.63
CA PRO A 26 8.23 10.53 -12.56
C PRO A 26 7.46 9.60 -11.64
N VAL A 27 7.50 9.88 -10.33
CA VAL A 27 6.84 9.08 -9.29
C VAL A 27 5.84 9.93 -8.54
N MET A 28 4.58 9.47 -8.43
CA MET A 28 3.49 10.18 -7.76
C MET A 28 2.83 9.31 -6.68
N ASP A 29 2.62 9.88 -5.49
CA ASP A 29 1.89 9.23 -4.39
C ASP A 29 0.37 9.35 -4.59
N MET A 30 -0.33 8.22 -4.58
CA MET A 30 -1.79 8.16 -4.67
C MET A 30 -2.50 8.37 -3.32
N SER A 31 -1.78 8.42 -2.20
CA SER A 31 -2.39 8.54 -0.85
C SER A 31 -3.27 9.79 -0.69
N PRO A 32 -2.89 10.99 -1.19
CA PRO A 32 -3.74 12.18 -1.07
C PRO A 32 -5.13 11.99 -1.69
N TYR A 33 -5.22 11.26 -2.80
CA TYR A 33 -6.48 11.03 -3.53
C TYR A 33 -7.41 10.02 -2.84
N MET A 34 -6.95 9.32 -1.82
CA MET A 34 -7.79 8.45 -0.99
C MET A 34 -8.44 9.18 0.20
N ARG A 35 -8.13 10.45 0.43
CA ARG A 35 -8.68 11.24 1.55
C ARG A 35 -10.09 11.74 1.26
N PRO A 36 -10.92 12.00 2.29
CA PRO A 36 -12.22 12.62 2.10
C PRO A 36 -12.08 14.00 1.43
N GLY A 37 -12.94 14.29 0.45
CA GLY A 37 -12.93 15.55 -0.29
C GLY A 37 -11.76 15.73 -1.25
N ALA A 38 -10.95 14.68 -1.46
CA ALA A 38 -9.86 14.74 -2.43
C ALA A 38 -10.39 14.93 -3.86
N GLU A 39 -9.64 15.67 -4.65
CA GLU A 39 -9.88 15.79 -6.08
C GLU A 39 -9.67 14.45 -6.79
N ARG A 40 -10.21 14.35 -8.01
CA ARG A 40 -9.98 13.20 -8.88
C ARG A 40 -8.50 13.13 -9.28
N LEU A 41 -7.89 11.95 -9.20
CA LEU A 41 -6.55 11.72 -9.70
C LEU A 41 -6.54 11.95 -11.21
N THR A 42 -5.78 12.94 -11.66
CA THR A 42 -5.56 13.23 -13.08
C THR A 42 -4.08 13.05 -13.39
N VAL A 43 -3.79 12.32 -14.46
CA VAL A 43 -2.45 12.04 -14.96
C VAL A 43 -2.40 12.39 -16.44
N THR A 44 -1.33 13.00 -16.90
CA THR A 44 -1.08 13.24 -18.33
C THR A 44 0.15 12.42 -18.73
N LEU A 45 0.00 11.61 -19.77
CA LEU A 45 1.09 10.85 -20.38
C LEU A 45 1.59 11.59 -21.63
N ASP A 46 2.90 11.61 -21.82
CA ASP A 46 3.54 12.14 -23.00
C ASP A 46 4.08 11.01 -23.88
N GLY A 47 3.79 11.10 -25.18
CA GLY A 47 4.27 10.12 -26.18
C GLY A 47 3.88 8.68 -25.86
N ASP A 48 4.87 7.82 -25.74
CA ASP A 48 4.78 6.39 -25.44
C ASP A 48 5.08 6.05 -23.96
N GLU A 49 5.07 7.07 -23.10
CA GLU A 49 5.36 6.93 -21.67
C GLU A 49 4.52 5.79 -21.02
N PRO A 50 5.16 4.87 -20.27
CA PRO A 50 4.41 3.83 -19.56
C PRO A 50 3.68 4.41 -18.35
N LEU A 51 2.53 3.83 -18.02
CA LEU A 51 1.78 4.06 -16.79
C LEU A 51 1.91 2.84 -15.87
N LEU A 52 2.64 3.01 -14.78
CA LEU A 52 2.96 1.92 -13.87
C LEU A 52 2.36 2.16 -12.50
N PHE A 53 1.84 1.09 -11.90
CA PHE A 53 1.22 1.12 -10.59
C PHE A 53 2.04 0.30 -9.61
N VAL A 54 2.39 0.88 -8.44
CA VAL A 54 3.15 0.19 -7.39
C VAL A 54 2.42 0.33 -6.06
N PHE A 55 1.86 -0.77 -5.53
CA PHE A 55 1.14 -0.72 -4.26
C PHE A 55 1.14 -2.09 -3.55
N PRO A 56 0.85 -2.12 -2.23
CA PRO A 56 0.84 -3.36 -1.47
C PRO A 56 -0.42 -4.17 -1.70
N VAL A 57 -0.27 -5.49 -1.61
CA VAL A 57 -1.39 -6.42 -1.48
C VAL A 57 -2.05 -6.25 -0.12
N HIS A 58 -3.34 -6.01 -0.07
CA HIS A 58 -4.14 -6.00 1.16
C HIS A 58 -5.06 -7.21 1.21
N SER A 59 -4.70 -8.21 2.04
CA SER A 59 -5.50 -9.44 2.18
C SER A 59 -5.90 -10.05 0.82
N TRP A 60 -4.92 -10.24 -0.07
CA TRP A 60 -5.06 -10.81 -1.42
C TRP A 60 -5.93 -10.00 -2.39
N GLY A 61 -6.02 -8.70 -2.18
CA GLY A 61 -6.77 -7.78 -3.05
C GLY A 61 -6.23 -6.34 -3.00
N LEU A 62 -6.98 -5.44 -3.63
CA LEU A 62 -6.68 -4.01 -3.66
C LEU A 62 -6.89 -3.35 -2.30
N PRO A 63 -6.06 -2.37 -1.91
CA PRO A 63 -6.39 -1.48 -0.81
C PRO A 63 -7.75 -0.82 -1.02
N LYS A 64 -8.65 -0.93 -0.03
CA LYS A 64 -10.09 -0.61 -0.14
C LYS A 64 -10.40 0.73 -0.84
N TYR A 65 -9.75 1.82 -0.43
CA TYR A 65 -10.04 3.14 -0.99
C TYR A 65 -9.26 3.42 -2.29
N LEU A 66 -8.16 2.71 -2.51
CA LEU A 66 -7.37 2.82 -3.74
C LEU A 66 -8.17 2.34 -4.95
N ALA A 67 -8.99 1.29 -4.79
CA ALA A 67 -9.85 0.79 -5.86
C ALA A 67 -10.77 1.89 -6.44
N GLY A 68 -11.34 2.75 -5.59
CA GLY A 68 -12.15 3.89 -6.03
C GLY A 68 -11.34 4.93 -6.81
N VAL A 69 -10.14 5.25 -6.34
CA VAL A 69 -9.22 6.19 -7.02
C VAL A 69 -8.87 5.66 -8.42
N LEU A 70 -8.46 4.40 -8.51
CA LEU A 70 -8.08 3.77 -9.78
C LEU A 70 -9.25 3.68 -10.78
N ALA A 71 -10.46 3.36 -10.29
CA ALA A 71 -11.64 3.23 -11.15
C ALA A 71 -12.15 4.57 -11.71
N SER A 72 -11.84 5.68 -11.04
CA SER A 72 -12.32 7.01 -11.40
C SER A 72 -11.23 7.95 -11.92
N MET A 73 -9.96 7.53 -11.98
CA MET A 73 -8.86 8.38 -12.43
C MET A 73 -9.07 8.88 -13.87
N ASP A 74 -8.50 10.03 -14.17
CA ASP A 74 -8.46 10.62 -15.52
C ASP A 74 -7.04 10.50 -16.08
N VAL A 75 -6.86 9.79 -17.19
CA VAL A 75 -5.55 9.61 -17.83
C VAL A 75 -5.57 10.23 -19.22
N ARG A 76 -5.01 11.41 -19.32
CA ARG A 76 -4.92 12.17 -20.58
C ARG A 76 -3.72 11.70 -21.39
N GLY A 77 -3.85 11.69 -22.70
CA GLY A 77 -2.77 11.26 -23.61
C GLY A 77 -2.60 9.75 -23.71
N TYR A 78 -3.36 8.97 -22.95
CA TYR A 78 -3.31 7.50 -23.04
C TYR A 78 -3.85 7.01 -24.39
N VAL A 79 -3.08 6.13 -25.04
CA VAL A 79 -3.44 5.47 -26.29
C VAL A 79 -3.25 3.96 -26.11
N PRO A 80 -4.32 3.13 -26.22
CA PRO A 80 -4.21 1.67 -26.12
C PRO A 80 -3.17 1.11 -27.09
N GLY A 81 -2.33 0.19 -26.60
CA GLY A 81 -1.26 -0.44 -27.40
C GLY A 81 0.01 0.40 -27.59
N ARG A 82 -0.03 1.72 -27.34
CA ARG A 82 1.13 2.60 -27.34
C ARG A 82 1.70 2.76 -25.92
N ASN A 83 0.86 3.16 -24.97
CA ASN A 83 1.29 3.31 -23.58
C ASN A 83 1.15 2.00 -22.84
N TYR A 84 2.25 1.48 -22.33
CA TYR A 84 2.26 0.26 -21.53
C TYR A 84 1.65 0.53 -20.14
N VAL A 85 0.72 -0.33 -19.69
CA VAL A 85 0.05 -0.22 -18.40
C VAL A 85 0.38 -1.43 -17.54
N GLY A 86 1.21 -1.23 -16.50
CA GLY A 86 1.76 -2.32 -15.68
C GLY A 86 1.51 -2.18 -14.18
N LEU A 87 1.42 -3.33 -13.50
CA LEU A 87 1.35 -3.43 -12.04
C LEU A 87 2.61 -4.07 -11.48
N LEU A 88 3.22 -3.47 -10.46
CA LEU A 88 4.22 -4.08 -9.61
C LEU A 88 3.70 -4.13 -8.16
N ALA A 89 3.14 -5.26 -7.76
CA ALA A 89 2.57 -5.46 -6.44
C ALA A 89 3.64 -5.83 -5.41
N THR A 90 3.63 -5.19 -4.24
CA THR A 90 4.47 -5.60 -3.10
C THR A 90 3.66 -6.46 -2.13
N CYS A 91 4.19 -7.60 -1.70
CA CYS A 91 3.52 -8.48 -0.75
C CYS A 91 4.52 -9.18 0.19
N GLY A 92 4.01 -9.63 1.35
CA GLY A 92 4.79 -10.47 2.28
C GLY A 92 4.94 -11.91 1.77
N ASP A 93 3.85 -12.47 1.23
CA ASP A 93 3.75 -13.87 0.84
C ASP A 93 3.24 -14.04 -0.59
N ASP A 94 1.96 -13.77 -0.85
CA ASP A 94 1.36 -13.94 -2.18
C ASP A 94 0.31 -12.86 -2.51
N ALA A 95 -0.01 -12.72 -3.78
CA ALA A 95 -0.91 -11.70 -4.29
C ALA A 95 -2.35 -12.19 -4.55
N GLY A 96 -2.63 -13.49 -4.46
CA GLY A 96 -3.92 -14.05 -4.84
C GLY A 96 -4.25 -13.80 -6.32
N ARG A 97 -5.42 -13.23 -6.57
CA ARG A 97 -5.85 -12.80 -7.92
C ARG A 97 -5.83 -11.26 -8.06
N LEU A 98 -4.88 -10.59 -7.39
CA LEU A 98 -4.80 -9.14 -7.40
C LEU A 98 -4.69 -8.54 -8.80
N TYR A 99 -3.89 -9.13 -9.69
CA TYR A 99 -3.76 -8.65 -11.07
C TYR A 99 -5.11 -8.57 -11.78
N ARG A 100 -5.92 -9.63 -11.71
CA ARG A 100 -7.24 -9.63 -12.29
C ARG A 100 -8.13 -8.52 -11.70
N MET A 101 -8.15 -8.38 -10.37
CA MET A 101 -8.94 -7.34 -9.70
C MET A 101 -8.49 -5.93 -10.12
N TRP A 102 -7.18 -5.71 -10.20
CA TRP A 102 -6.61 -4.44 -10.64
C TRP A 102 -6.92 -4.15 -12.11
N SER A 103 -6.74 -5.11 -13.02
CA SER A 103 -7.01 -4.94 -14.45
C SER A 103 -8.48 -4.61 -14.71
N GLU A 104 -9.41 -5.30 -14.03
CA GLU A 104 -10.85 -4.99 -14.08
C GLU A 104 -11.17 -3.60 -13.47
N THR A 105 -10.35 -3.13 -12.51
CA THR A 105 -10.55 -1.82 -11.89
C THR A 105 -10.07 -0.69 -12.79
N VAL A 106 -8.88 -0.78 -13.37
CA VAL A 106 -8.33 0.26 -14.25
C VAL A 106 -9.05 0.30 -15.60
N SER A 107 -9.67 -0.79 -16.04
CA SER A 107 -10.49 -0.80 -17.25
C SER A 107 -11.70 0.12 -17.16
N ARG A 108 -12.23 0.39 -15.94
CA ARG A 108 -13.29 1.37 -15.71
C ARG A 108 -12.83 2.82 -15.96
N ALA A 109 -11.53 3.08 -15.85
CA ALA A 109 -10.90 4.34 -16.22
C ALA A 109 -10.45 4.36 -17.70
N GLY A 110 -10.84 3.37 -18.52
CA GLY A 110 -10.50 3.28 -19.93
C GLY A 110 -9.10 2.73 -20.23
N LEU A 111 -8.40 2.17 -19.23
CA LEU A 111 -7.05 1.63 -19.41
C LEU A 111 -7.08 0.14 -19.74
N GLN A 112 -6.17 -0.29 -20.61
CA GLN A 112 -5.91 -1.70 -20.91
C GLN A 112 -4.65 -2.14 -20.15
N ALA A 113 -4.81 -3.08 -19.21
CA ALA A 113 -3.71 -3.63 -18.44
C ALA A 113 -2.84 -4.57 -19.31
N ASP A 114 -1.54 -4.35 -19.34
CA ASP A 114 -0.58 -5.17 -20.09
C ASP A 114 0.03 -6.27 -19.22
N ALA A 115 0.60 -5.94 -18.06
CA ALA A 115 1.21 -6.96 -17.20
C ALA A 115 1.11 -6.67 -15.71
N GLY A 116 1.27 -7.74 -14.92
CA GLY A 116 1.39 -7.67 -13.46
C GLY A 116 2.55 -8.49 -12.93
N PHE A 117 3.29 -7.93 -12.00
CA PHE A 117 4.45 -8.54 -11.35
C PHE A 117 4.33 -8.46 -9.82
N THR A 118 5.16 -9.23 -9.12
CA THR A 118 5.22 -9.24 -7.65
C THR A 118 6.65 -9.06 -7.16
N VAL A 119 6.83 -8.20 -6.15
CA VAL A 119 8.06 -8.11 -5.36
C VAL A 119 7.75 -8.49 -3.92
N PHE A 120 8.50 -9.47 -3.38
CA PHE A 120 8.39 -9.83 -1.98
C PHE A 120 9.08 -8.79 -1.11
N MET A 121 8.30 -8.19 -0.21
CA MET A 121 8.77 -7.18 0.73
C MET A 121 8.46 -7.62 2.17
N PRO A 122 9.15 -7.06 3.17
CA PRO A 122 8.90 -7.42 4.56
C PRO A 122 7.43 -7.31 4.96
N ASN A 123 6.95 -8.31 5.70
CA ASN A 123 5.57 -8.35 6.19
C ASN A 123 5.33 -7.28 7.24
N THR A 124 4.14 -6.67 7.19
CA THR A 124 3.74 -5.59 8.09
C THR A 124 2.39 -5.82 8.75
N TYR A 125 1.69 -6.91 8.39
CA TYR A 125 0.37 -7.18 8.95
C TYR A 125 0.48 -8.07 10.19
N VAL A 126 0.04 -7.57 11.35
CA VAL A 126 0.24 -8.21 12.66
C VAL A 126 -1.07 -8.57 13.39
N LEU A 127 -2.26 -8.35 12.77
CA LEU A 127 -3.54 -8.47 13.50
C LEU A 127 -4.15 -9.87 13.50
N PHE A 128 -3.66 -10.81 12.71
CA PHE A 128 -4.10 -12.19 12.77
C PHE A 128 -3.21 -13.05 13.67
N PRO A 129 -3.77 -14.08 14.32
CA PRO A 129 -2.97 -15.09 14.99
C PRO A 129 -1.95 -15.70 14.01
N GLY A 130 -0.71 -15.84 14.46
CA GLY A 130 0.39 -16.35 13.62
C GLY A 130 1.05 -15.32 12.68
N PHE A 131 0.46 -14.14 12.49
CA PHE A 131 1.07 -13.07 11.69
C PHE A 131 1.87 -12.12 12.57
N ASP A 132 3.06 -11.77 12.10
CA ASP A 132 3.92 -10.75 12.70
C ASP A 132 4.80 -10.11 11.60
N VAL A 133 5.58 -9.10 11.97
CA VAL A 133 6.64 -8.61 11.11
C VAL A 133 7.69 -9.71 10.90
N ASP A 134 8.36 -9.70 9.76
CA ASP A 134 9.40 -10.67 9.46
C ASP A 134 10.55 -10.56 10.48
N ARG A 135 11.15 -11.71 10.83
CA ARG A 135 12.42 -11.74 11.57
C ARG A 135 13.53 -11.07 10.74
N ALA A 136 14.56 -10.59 11.40
CA ALA A 136 15.63 -9.82 10.77
C ALA A 136 16.21 -10.50 9.52
N GLU A 137 16.49 -11.80 9.59
CA GLU A 137 17.09 -12.55 8.48
C GLU A 137 16.15 -12.64 7.26
N VAL A 138 14.83 -12.77 7.48
CA VAL A 138 13.84 -12.82 6.40
C VAL A 138 13.63 -11.43 5.82
N ARG A 139 13.52 -10.42 6.69
CA ARG A 139 13.42 -9.01 6.31
C ARG A 139 14.59 -8.59 5.42
N ASP A 140 15.81 -8.84 5.87
CA ASP A 140 17.03 -8.38 5.19
C ASP A 140 17.17 -9.09 3.85
N ARG A 141 16.95 -10.40 3.78
CA ARG A 141 16.93 -11.16 2.53
C ARG A 141 15.92 -10.60 1.52
N LYS A 142 14.71 -10.21 1.95
CA LYS A 142 13.71 -9.61 1.04
C LYS A 142 14.16 -8.23 0.56
N LEU A 143 14.72 -7.41 1.43
CA LEU A 143 15.24 -6.08 1.07
C LEU A 143 16.42 -6.17 0.11
N ASP A 144 17.35 -7.09 0.33
CA ASP A 144 18.52 -7.31 -0.52
C ASP A 144 18.15 -7.87 -1.91
N ALA A 145 17.11 -8.69 -1.99
CA ALA A 145 16.62 -9.24 -3.25
C ALA A 145 15.83 -8.23 -4.10
N ALA A 146 15.15 -7.27 -3.47
CA ALA A 146 14.24 -6.36 -4.15
C ALA A 146 14.87 -5.58 -5.32
N PRO A 147 16.10 -5.01 -5.25
CA PRO A 147 16.71 -4.30 -6.38
C PRO A 147 16.89 -5.18 -7.62
N GLY A 148 17.34 -6.42 -7.43
CA GLY A 148 17.54 -7.38 -8.54
C GLY A 148 16.23 -7.77 -9.21
N ILE A 149 15.17 -8.00 -8.41
CA ILE A 149 13.83 -8.32 -8.93
C ILE A 149 13.26 -7.12 -9.70
N VAL A 150 13.37 -5.91 -9.16
CA VAL A 150 12.87 -4.70 -9.80
C VAL A 150 13.57 -4.43 -11.12
N ARG A 151 14.90 -4.67 -11.21
CA ARG A 151 15.65 -4.56 -12.47
C ARG A 151 15.11 -5.54 -13.53
N GLN A 152 14.92 -6.81 -13.17
CA GLN A 152 14.34 -7.81 -14.08
C GLN A 152 12.94 -7.39 -14.56
N VAL A 153 12.10 -6.85 -13.68
CA VAL A 153 10.78 -6.34 -14.04
C VAL A 153 10.88 -5.15 -15.00
N ALA A 154 11.81 -4.22 -14.75
CA ALA A 154 12.03 -3.08 -15.64
C ALA A 154 12.46 -3.50 -17.04
N GLU A 155 13.33 -4.52 -17.16
CA GLU A 155 13.72 -5.11 -18.44
C GLU A 155 12.51 -5.73 -19.17
N GLN A 156 11.65 -6.45 -18.46
CA GLN A 156 10.42 -7.02 -19.04
C GLN A 156 9.44 -5.94 -19.50
N ILE A 157 9.30 -4.85 -18.75
CA ILE A 157 8.49 -3.69 -19.14
C ILE A 157 9.07 -3.04 -20.41
N LYS A 158 10.37 -2.79 -20.46
CA LYS A 158 11.07 -2.25 -21.66
C LYS A 158 10.91 -3.15 -22.88
N ALA A 159 10.86 -4.47 -22.67
CA ALA A 159 10.62 -5.47 -23.73
C ALA A 159 9.13 -5.61 -24.11
N GLY A 160 8.22 -4.89 -23.47
CA GLY A 160 6.78 -4.95 -23.76
C GLY A 160 6.13 -6.28 -23.40
N VAL A 161 6.68 -7.03 -22.42
CA VAL A 161 6.14 -8.33 -21.97
C VAL A 161 4.74 -8.15 -21.39
N ARG A 162 3.78 -9.03 -21.81
CA ARG A 162 2.38 -8.96 -21.40
C ARG A 162 1.93 -10.22 -20.68
N GLY A 163 1.10 -10.06 -19.65
CA GLY A 163 0.53 -11.20 -18.91
C GLY A 163 0.54 -11.02 -17.39
N ASP A 164 0.01 -12.01 -16.71
CA ASP A 164 -0.03 -12.06 -15.23
C ASP A 164 1.14 -12.90 -14.69
N PHE A 165 2.17 -12.23 -14.24
CA PHE A 165 3.36 -12.80 -13.60
C PHE A 165 3.34 -12.60 -12.08
N THR A 166 2.18 -12.25 -11.51
CA THR A 166 2.04 -12.13 -10.06
C THR A 166 2.11 -13.50 -9.38
N TRP A 167 2.78 -13.55 -8.24
CA TRP A 167 2.82 -14.78 -7.44
C TRP A 167 1.46 -14.97 -6.74
N ARG A 168 0.64 -15.89 -7.27
CA ARG A 168 -0.74 -16.10 -6.82
C ARG A 168 -0.86 -16.93 -5.54
N GLY A 169 0.19 -17.69 -5.18
CA GLY A 169 0.17 -18.61 -4.05
C GLY A 169 -0.86 -19.73 -4.16
N THR A 170 -1.21 -20.34 -3.02
CA THR A 170 -2.20 -21.41 -2.94
C THR A 170 -3.63 -20.87 -2.81
N LEU A 171 -4.61 -21.56 -3.42
CA LEU A 171 -6.05 -21.23 -3.36
C LEU A 171 -6.38 -19.75 -3.68
N PRO A 172 -5.81 -19.16 -4.74
CA PRO A 172 -5.96 -17.73 -5.01
C PRO A 172 -7.41 -17.30 -5.24
N GLY A 173 -8.25 -18.21 -5.75
CA GLY A 173 -9.69 -17.96 -5.93
C GLY A 173 -10.43 -17.77 -4.62
N LEU A 174 -10.17 -18.62 -3.62
CA LEU A 174 -10.75 -18.53 -2.30
C LEU A 174 -10.28 -17.28 -1.57
N LYS A 175 -8.97 -17.01 -1.60
CA LYS A 175 -8.35 -15.84 -0.96
C LYS A 175 -8.95 -14.53 -1.48
N THR A 176 -8.97 -14.33 -2.78
CA THR A 176 -9.47 -13.08 -3.39
C THR A 176 -10.99 -13.03 -3.49
N GLY A 177 -11.67 -14.17 -3.72
CA GLY A 177 -13.11 -14.20 -3.93
C GLY A 177 -13.95 -14.26 -2.66
N VAL A 178 -13.40 -14.77 -1.54
CA VAL A 178 -14.11 -14.93 -0.27
C VAL A 178 -13.44 -14.16 0.86
N VAL A 179 -12.14 -14.42 1.11
CA VAL A 179 -11.45 -13.83 2.26
C VAL A 179 -11.30 -12.32 2.12
N TYR A 180 -10.89 -11.85 0.95
CA TYR A 180 -10.74 -10.41 0.71
C TYR A 180 -12.03 -9.60 0.87
N PRO A 181 -13.19 -9.95 0.29
CA PRO A 181 -14.44 -9.22 0.51
C PRO A 181 -14.85 -9.17 1.98
N LEU A 182 -14.70 -10.26 2.72
CA LEU A 182 -14.98 -10.30 4.15
C LEU A 182 -14.02 -9.40 4.94
N PHE A 183 -12.73 -9.43 4.61
CA PHE A 183 -11.74 -8.54 5.18
C PHE A 183 -12.09 -7.07 4.89
N ALA A 184 -12.30 -6.70 3.63
CA ALA A 184 -12.58 -5.33 3.23
C ALA A 184 -13.87 -4.76 3.84
N ARG A 185 -14.87 -5.62 4.10
CA ARG A 185 -16.16 -5.23 4.68
C ARG A 185 -16.14 -5.18 6.21
N PHE A 186 -15.55 -6.16 6.87
CA PHE A 186 -15.72 -6.35 8.31
C PHE A 186 -14.44 -6.12 9.12
N MET A 187 -13.25 -6.23 8.53
CA MET A 187 -12.00 -6.17 9.25
C MET A 187 -11.24 -4.85 9.10
N THR A 188 -11.64 -3.99 8.17
CA THR A 188 -11.06 -2.65 8.01
C THR A 188 -11.67 -1.64 8.99
N SER A 189 -11.73 -1.98 10.28
CA SER A 189 -12.30 -1.15 11.34
C SER A 189 -11.18 -0.53 12.19
N ASP A 190 -11.38 0.70 12.64
CA ASP A 190 -10.49 1.37 13.59
C ASP A 190 -10.97 1.33 15.03
N LYS A 191 -12.15 0.74 15.29
CA LYS A 191 -12.79 0.73 16.62
C LYS A 191 -11.93 0.16 17.74
N ALA A 192 -10.98 -0.71 17.43
CA ALA A 192 -10.10 -1.32 18.41
C ALA A 192 -8.76 -0.57 18.58
N PHE A 193 -8.47 0.45 17.75
CA PHE A 193 -7.28 1.27 17.96
C PHE A 193 -7.40 2.10 19.23
N ARG A 194 -6.34 2.13 20.00
CA ARG A 194 -6.17 2.96 21.21
C ARG A 194 -4.74 3.46 21.25
N ALA A 195 -4.56 4.64 21.78
CA ALA A 195 -3.25 5.13 22.17
C ALA A 195 -3.11 5.10 23.69
N ASP A 196 -2.00 4.57 24.17
CA ASP A 196 -1.65 4.61 25.58
C ASP A 196 -1.33 6.07 25.97
N ALA A 197 -2.04 6.59 26.98
CA ALA A 197 -1.93 7.97 27.39
C ALA A 197 -0.57 8.29 28.05
N GLU A 198 0.07 7.32 28.67
CA GLU A 198 1.38 7.52 29.30
C GLU A 198 2.51 7.48 28.28
N ALA A 199 2.43 6.55 27.32
CA ALA A 199 3.42 6.38 26.26
C ALA A 199 3.29 7.40 25.13
N CYS A 200 2.08 7.92 24.86
CA CYS A 200 1.85 8.88 23.76
C CYS A 200 2.48 10.25 24.08
N ILE A 201 3.30 10.74 23.19
CA ILE A 201 3.96 12.05 23.29
C ILE A 201 3.25 13.17 22.50
N GLY A 202 2.13 12.88 21.84
CA GLY A 202 1.35 13.85 21.06
C GLY A 202 2.03 14.36 19.78
N CYS A 203 3.01 13.62 19.23
CA CYS A 203 3.87 14.07 18.12
C CYS A 203 3.19 14.18 16.75
N GLY A 204 1.95 13.69 16.57
CA GLY A 204 1.22 13.76 15.30
C GLY A 204 1.64 12.76 14.21
N ARG A 205 2.71 11.98 14.37
CA ARG A 205 3.19 11.04 13.34
C ARG A 205 2.13 10.05 12.85
N CYS A 206 1.22 9.63 13.72
CA CYS A 206 0.11 8.76 13.33
C CYS A 206 -0.92 9.46 12.41
N VAL A 207 -1.09 10.77 12.54
CA VAL A 207 -1.92 11.59 11.66
C VAL A 207 -1.28 11.70 10.29
N GLU A 208 0.01 12.06 10.24
CA GLU A 208 0.79 12.19 9.00
C GLU A 208 0.88 10.86 8.25
N ALA A 209 1.13 9.76 8.97
CA ALA A 209 1.25 8.42 8.40
C ALA A 209 -0.09 7.84 7.90
N CYS A 210 -1.24 8.44 8.25
CA CYS A 210 -2.53 7.91 7.83
C CYS A 210 -2.85 8.26 6.38
N PRO A 211 -2.80 7.29 5.43
CA PRO A 211 -2.95 7.60 4.01
C PRO A 211 -4.36 8.07 3.63
N VAL A 212 -5.35 7.74 4.46
CA VAL A 212 -6.76 8.08 4.20
C VAL A 212 -7.28 9.24 5.06
N GLY A 213 -6.40 9.89 5.83
CA GLY A 213 -6.78 11.03 6.68
C GLY A 213 -7.78 10.69 7.79
N ASN A 214 -7.70 9.46 8.31
CA ASN A 214 -8.65 8.94 9.33
C ASN A 214 -8.33 9.35 10.76
N ILE A 215 -7.23 10.07 11.00
CA ILE A 215 -6.75 10.36 12.35
C ILE A 215 -6.57 11.86 12.53
N THR A 216 -7.03 12.40 13.65
CA THR A 216 -6.75 13.76 14.11
C THR A 216 -6.19 13.76 15.52
N LEU A 217 -5.61 14.88 15.95
CA LEU A 217 -5.24 15.12 17.34
C LEU A 217 -6.26 16.08 17.94
N THR A 218 -7.19 15.59 18.76
CA THR A 218 -8.30 16.41 19.25
C THR A 218 -8.49 16.44 20.75
N ALA A 219 -7.92 15.52 21.50
CA ALA A 219 -8.14 15.46 22.94
C ALA A 219 -6.95 15.99 23.73
N VAL A 220 -7.21 16.93 24.64
CA VAL A 220 -6.26 17.29 25.70
C VAL A 220 -6.34 16.20 26.77
N LEU A 221 -5.20 15.61 27.14
CA LEU A 221 -5.16 14.61 28.19
C LEU A 221 -5.46 15.26 29.56
N PRO A 222 -6.41 14.71 30.35
CA PRO A 222 -6.78 15.29 31.65
C PRO A 222 -5.62 15.40 32.65
N LYS A 223 -4.56 14.63 32.48
CA LYS A 223 -3.40 14.56 33.39
C LYS A 223 -2.11 15.18 32.83
N ARG A 224 -2.13 15.73 31.61
CA ARG A 224 -0.93 16.33 30.98
C ARG A 224 -1.38 17.55 30.19
N GLU A 225 -1.23 18.73 30.79
CA GLU A 225 -1.51 20.01 30.15
C GLU A 225 -0.87 20.10 28.76
N GLY A 226 -1.68 20.40 27.73
CA GLY A 226 -1.23 20.63 26.35
C GLY A 226 -0.94 19.38 25.49
N LYS A 227 -1.16 18.15 25.97
CA LYS A 227 -0.97 16.94 25.13
C LYS A 227 -2.25 16.53 24.42
N HIS A 228 -2.13 16.44 23.09
CA HIS A 228 -3.19 15.93 22.22
C HIS A 228 -3.03 14.42 21.97
N MET A 229 -4.16 13.70 21.90
CA MET A 229 -4.20 12.26 21.60
C MET A 229 -4.81 11.99 20.22
N PRO A 230 -4.38 10.92 19.52
CA PRO A 230 -5.00 10.54 18.27
C PRO A 230 -6.42 10.01 18.48
N VAL A 231 -7.32 10.46 17.60
CA VAL A 231 -8.70 10.00 17.48
C VAL A 231 -8.92 9.47 16.06
N TRP A 232 -9.54 8.31 15.95
CA TRP A 232 -9.88 7.65 14.68
C TRP A 232 -11.35 7.92 14.32
N HIS A 233 -11.64 8.15 13.03
CA HIS A 233 -12.93 8.63 12.54
C HIS A 233 -13.70 7.61 11.67
N GLY A 234 -13.40 6.32 11.75
CA GLY A 234 -14.18 5.27 11.09
C GLY A 234 -13.78 4.96 9.64
N ARG A 235 -12.79 5.67 9.07
CA ARG A 235 -12.33 5.50 7.68
C ARG A 235 -10.98 4.80 7.63
N CYS A 236 -10.90 3.57 8.07
CA CYS A 236 -9.63 2.85 8.20
C CYS A 236 -9.38 1.88 7.02
N LEU A 237 -8.13 1.82 6.57
CA LEU A 237 -7.62 0.77 5.66
C LEU A 237 -7.15 -0.49 6.38
N ASN A 238 -6.97 -0.41 7.70
CA ASN A 238 -6.28 -1.43 8.49
C ASN A 238 -4.84 -1.72 8.01
N CYS A 239 -4.17 -0.70 7.47
CA CYS A 239 -2.80 -0.78 6.94
C CYS A 239 -1.71 -0.69 8.02
N LEU A 240 -2.08 -0.40 9.27
CA LEU A 240 -1.20 -0.31 10.43
C LEU A 240 -0.09 0.77 10.36
N ALA A 241 -0.14 1.69 9.41
CA ALA A 241 0.86 2.76 9.33
C ALA A 241 0.97 3.55 10.65
N CYS A 242 -0.17 3.93 11.27
CA CYS A 242 -0.18 4.62 12.56
C CYS A 242 0.50 3.82 13.68
N TYR A 243 0.36 2.49 13.67
CA TYR A 243 1.00 1.58 14.62
C TYR A 243 2.51 1.53 14.39
N HIS A 244 2.94 1.28 13.16
CA HIS A 244 4.35 1.10 12.82
C HIS A 244 5.18 2.37 12.92
N TYR A 245 4.61 3.54 12.60
CA TYR A 245 5.32 4.83 12.66
C TYR A 245 5.27 5.50 14.03
N CYS A 246 4.60 4.91 15.04
CA CYS A 246 4.57 5.47 16.38
C CYS A 246 5.95 5.34 17.06
N PRO A 247 6.66 6.44 17.37
CA PRO A 247 8.04 6.38 17.87
C PRO A 247 8.12 5.85 19.29
N THR A 248 7.02 5.93 20.05
CA THR A 248 6.95 5.46 21.44
C THR A 248 6.11 4.16 21.55
N HIS A 249 5.70 3.60 20.41
CA HIS A 249 4.87 2.39 20.35
C HIS A 249 3.57 2.48 21.18
N ALA A 250 3.05 3.70 21.34
CA ALA A 250 1.85 3.97 22.12
C ALA A 250 0.56 3.45 21.49
N ILE A 251 0.56 3.13 20.17
CA ILE A 251 -0.66 2.73 19.47
C ILE A 251 -0.81 1.21 19.50
N ALA A 252 -1.99 0.75 19.94
CA ALA A 252 -2.36 -0.66 19.97
C ALA A 252 -3.72 -0.89 19.28
N TYR A 253 -3.93 -2.11 18.77
CA TYR A 253 -5.22 -2.58 18.25
C TYR A 253 -5.79 -3.66 19.19
N GLY A 254 -6.37 -3.23 20.30
CA GLY A 254 -6.82 -4.11 21.39
C GLY A 254 -5.69 -5.03 21.85
N SER A 255 -6.01 -6.31 22.07
CA SER A 255 -5.01 -7.34 22.46
C SER A 255 -4.21 -7.89 21.27
N LYS A 256 -4.62 -7.63 20.02
CA LYS A 256 -4.04 -8.27 18.83
C LYS A 256 -2.60 -7.82 18.52
N THR A 257 -2.21 -6.64 18.98
CA THR A 257 -0.85 -6.11 18.81
C THR A 257 0.06 -6.35 20.01
N ARG A 258 -0.43 -7.03 21.05
CA ARG A 258 0.40 -7.33 22.23
C ARG A 258 1.56 -8.26 21.86
N GLY A 259 2.78 -7.84 22.13
CA GLY A 259 4.00 -8.60 21.84
C GLY A 259 4.33 -8.71 20.34
N LYS A 260 3.69 -7.92 19.48
CA LYS A 260 3.98 -7.86 18.05
C LYS A 260 5.08 -6.86 17.74
N GLY A 261 5.82 -7.14 16.67
CA GLY A 261 6.90 -6.29 16.20
C GLY A 261 6.43 -5.03 15.47
N TYR A 262 7.38 -4.15 15.19
CA TYR A 262 7.20 -2.92 14.43
C TYR A 262 8.14 -2.92 13.23
N TYR A 263 7.65 -2.38 12.11
CA TYR A 263 8.46 -2.27 10.91
C TYR A 263 8.05 -1.05 10.07
N THR A 264 9.03 -0.29 9.66
CA THR A 264 8.94 0.66 8.55
C THR A 264 10.12 0.39 7.63
N CYS A 265 9.93 0.57 6.31
CA CYS A 265 11.04 0.35 5.37
C CYS A 265 12.21 1.29 5.72
N PRO A 266 13.40 0.74 6.00
CA PRO A 266 14.57 1.56 6.33
C PRO A 266 15.15 2.27 5.11
N CYS A 267 14.72 1.88 3.90
CA CYS A 267 15.21 2.40 2.65
C CYS A 267 14.55 3.75 2.33
N LYS A 268 15.36 4.73 2.00
CA LYS A 268 14.94 6.09 1.62
C LYS A 268 14.85 6.23 0.11
#